data_07ff815576d5561af5ac020a1b6fa30c
#
_entry.id   07ff815576d5561af5ac020a1b6fa30c
#
_cell.length_a   1.000
_cell.length_b   1.000
_cell.length_c   1.000
_cell.angle_alpha   90.00
_cell.angle_beta   90.00
_cell.angle_gamma   90.00
#
_symmetry.space_group_name_H-M   'P 1'
#
loop_
_entity.id
_entity.type
_entity.pdbx_description
1 polymer ?
#
loop_
_entity_poly.entity_id
_entity_poly.type
_entity_poly.pdbx_seq_one_letter_code
_entity_poly.pdbx_strand_id
1 'polypeptide(L)'
;EKEAYYGGVAALNLLHDDTFVTIDIGGGSTEFCFVNKGKVEKSISLNIGTVRIKELYFNKNDIKGAKKYILDNLKKISNLEIKIPKKVVGIGGSIRSLSKIVMTKNQYPLDVLHEYMYKVRDEISLFNKISIAKNNDDLKSFGVKKDRFDTIKEGAFIFKTILEELEIEEVVTSGVGVREGAYLADLLRTSNHKFPENFNVSVRSLLDRFQIDEKQSAYLGNNAKKIFDVLKPIHNLDNKFRSLLVISSKLH
;
A
#
# COMPACT_ATOMS: atom_id res chain seq x y z
N GLU A 1 4.59 13.79 10.98
CA GLU A 1 4.01 12.71 11.82
C GLU A 1 2.49 12.58 11.61
N LYS A 2 1.71 13.68 11.58
CA LYS A 2 0.25 13.62 11.32
C LYS A 2 -0.08 13.00 9.96
N GLU A 3 0.66 13.32 8.90
CA GLU A 3 0.48 12.72 7.57
C GLU A 3 0.72 11.21 7.62
N ALA A 4 1.80 10.78 8.29
CA ALA A 4 2.08 9.37 8.51
C ALA A 4 0.93 8.66 9.23
N TYR A 5 0.41 9.26 10.30
CA TYR A 5 -0.73 8.73 11.05
C TYR A 5 -1.97 8.55 10.17
N TYR A 6 -2.33 9.58 9.39
CA TYR A 6 -3.51 9.49 8.50
C TYR A 6 -3.31 8.44 7.39
N GLY A 7 -2.10 8.31 6.85
CA GLY A 7 -1.78 7.21 5.93
C GLY A 7 -2.03 5.84 6.55
N GLY A 8 -1.62 5.65 7.82
CA GLY A 8 -1.88 4.44 8.59
C GLY A 8 -3.37 4.19 8.83
N VAL A 9 -4.14 5.22 9.20
CA VAL A 9 -5.60 5.12 9.39
C VAL A 9 -6.31 4.73 8.09
N ALA A 10 -5.93 5.31 6.95
CA ALA A 10 -6.47 4.93 5.66
C ALA A 10 -6.21 3.45 5.34
N ALA A 11 -4.96 3.02 5.46
CA ALA A 11 -4.56 1.64 5.19
C ALA A 11 -5.28 0.66 6.12
N LEU A 12 -5.37 0.98 7.42
CA LEU A 12 -6.03 0.13 8.43
C LEU A 12 -7.52 -0.11 8.15
N ASN A 13 -8.21 0.87 7.55
CA ASN A 13 -9.65 0.79 7.30
C ASN A 13 -10.00 0.28 5.90
N LEU A 14 -9.08 0.38 4.95
CA LEU A 14 -9.37 0.17 3.53
C LEU A 14 -8.56 -0.98 2.93
N LEU A 15 -7.72 -1.66 3.73
CA LEU A 15 -7.00 -2.87 3.38
C LEU A 15 -7.36 -4.00 4.35
N HIS A 16 -7.09 -5.25 3.94
CA HIS A 16 -7.47 -6.44 4.73
C HIS A 16 -6.42 -6.85 5.77
N ASP A 17 -5.28 -6.18 5.81
CA ASP A 17 -4.20 -6.47 6.76
C ASP A 17 -4.35 -5.66 8.06
N ASP A 18 -3.96 -6.26 9.17
CA ASP A 18 -3.97 -5.63 10.49
C ASP A 18 -2.57 -5.35 11.08
N THR A 19 -1.52 -5.85 10.39
CA THR A 19 -0.13 -5.72 10.86
C THR A 19 0.77 -5.41 9.66
N PHE A 20 1.22 -4.16 9.56
CA PHE A 20 2.02 -3.64 8.45
C PHE A 20 2.73 -2.34 8.82
N VAL A 21 3.64 -1.88 7.96
CA VAL A 21 4.14 -0.50 7.99
C VAL A 21 3.73 0.22 6.70
N THR A 22 3.17 1.42 6.82
CA THR A 22 2.94 2.25 5.62
C THR A 22 4.21 3.02 5.26
N ILE A 23 4.45 3.21 3.97
CA ILE A 23 5.50 4.08 3.45
C ILE A 23 4.87 5.02 2.42
N ASP A 24 5.04 6.33 2.63
CA ASP A 24 4.67 7.37 1.67
C ASP A 24 5.91 8.21 1.33
N ILE A 25 6.35 8.17 0.07
CA ILE A 25 7.52 8.90 -0.40
C ILE A 25 7.06 10.19 -1.08
N GLY A 26 7.21 11.29 -0.35
CA GLY A 26 6.93 12.63 -0.82
C GLY A 26 8.15 13.31 -1.48
N GLY A 27 8.00 14.61 -1.79
CA GLY A 27 9.09 15.40 -2.37
C GLY A 27 10.19 15.74 -1.36
N GLY A 28 9.82 16.09 -0.12
CA GLY A 28 10.72 16.52 0.95
C GLY A 28 10.99 15.48 2.03
N SER A 29 10.06 14.56 2.24
CA SER A 29 10.08 13.59 3.34
C SER A 29 9.54 12.23 2.90
N THR A 30 9.74 11.25 3.74
CA THR A 30 9.11 9.93 3.67
C THR A 30 8.46 9.64 5.03
N GLU A 31 7.19 9.30 4.99
CA GLU A 31 6.35 9.03 6.14
C GLU A 31 6.23 7.52 6.37
N PHE A 32 6.35 7.11 7.64
CA PHE A 32 6.16 5.74 8.09
C PHE A 32 5.11 5.71 9.19
N CYS A 33 4.17 4.77 9.10
CA CYS A 33 3.24 4.46 10.16
C CYS A 33 3.24 2.96 10.44
N PHE A 34 3.57 2.59 11.66
CA PHE A 34 3.62 1.22 12.13
C PHE A 34 2.27 0.84 12.72
N VAL A 35 1.65 -0.17 12.12
CA VAL A 35 0.37 -0.72 12.54
C VAL A 35 0.58 -2.16 13.00
N ASN A 36 0.10 -2.51 14.18
CA ASN A 36 0.19 -3.84 14.74
C ASN A 36 -1.16 -4.24 15.35
N LYS A 37 -1.66 -5.41 14.94
CA LYS A 37 -2.95 -5.96 15.36
C LYS A 37 -4.07 -4.91 15.29
N GLY A 38 -4.08 -4.17 14.18
CA GLY A 38 -5.08 -3.16 13.89
C GLY A 38 -5.00 -1.91 14.77
N LYS A 39 -3.86 -1.58 15.35
CA LYS A 39 -3.62 -0.33 16.09
C LYS A 39 -2.39 0.38 15.54
N VAL A 40 -2.48 1.68 15.40
CA VAL A 40 -1.32 2.52 15.10
C VAL A 40 -0.44 2.58 16.36
N GLU A 41 0.76 2.02 16.28
CA GLU A 41 1.73 2.04 17.38
C GLU A 41 2.61 3.29 17.32
N LYS A 42 3.08 3.63 16.12
CA LYS A 42 3.98 4.76 15.93
C LYS A 42 3.86 5.35 14.54
N SER A 43 4.08 6.64 14.43
CA SER A 43 4.25 7.33 13.15
C SER A 43 5.49 8.23 13.19
N ILE A 44 6.25 8.26 12.10
CA ILE A 44 7.48 9.04 11.98
C ILE A 44 7.59 9.61 10.57
N SER A 45 8.15 10.81 10.46
CA SER A 45 8.52 11.41 9.18
C SER A 45 10.04 11.60 9.15
N LEU A 46 10.66 11.11 8.08
CA LEU A 46 12.08 11.23 7.83
C LEU A 46 12.32 12.23 6.69
N ASN A 47 13.38 13.02 6.81
CA ASN A 47 13.76 14.01 5.79
C ASN A 47 14.37 13.33 4.54
N ILE A 48 13.67 12.34 3.97
CA ILE A 48 14.05 11.58 2.79
C ILE A 48 12.95 11.78 1.76
N GLY A 49 13.16 12.65 0.76
CA GLY A 49 12.15 12.89 -0.28
C GLY A 49 12.79 12.95 -1.66
N THR A 50 11.97 12.74 -2.69
CA THR A 50 12.46 12.64 -4.08
C THR A 50 13.16 13.91 -4.54
N VAL A 51 12.58 15.09 -4.29
CA VAL A 51 13.17 16.38 -4.64
C VAL A 51 14.43 16.65 -3.81
N ARG A 52 14.37 16.37 -2.51
CA ARG A 52 15.54 16.54 -1.63
C ARG A 52 16.73 15.70 -2.06
N ILE A 53 16.53 14.42 -2.37
CA ILE A 53 17.60 13.51 -2.83
C ILE A 53 18.12 13.95 -4.19
N LYS A 54 17.25 14.41 -5.09
CA LYS A 54 17.63 14.95 -6.39
C LYS A 54 18.57 16.15 -6.24
N GLU A 55 18.17 17.17 -5.48
CA GLU A 55 18.92 18.40 -5.34
C GLU A 55 20.24 18.24 -4.59
N LEU A 56 20.23 17.46 -3.50
CA LEU A 56 21.41 17.31 -2.67
C LEU A 56 22.47 16.38 -3.27
N TYR A 57 22.04 15.34 -4.03
CA TYR A 57 22.92 14.25 -4.44
C TYR A 57 22.86 13.91 -5.94
N PHE A 58 21.66 13.64 -6.51
CA PHE A 58 21.56 13.16 -7.90
C PHE A 58 22.04 14.19 -8.92
N ASN A 59 21.72 15.45 -8.74
CA ASN A 59 22.24 16.53 -9.60
C ASN A 59 23.77 16.68 -9.55
N LYS A 60 24.41 16.12 -8.52
CA LYS A 60 25.87 16.11 -8.33
C LYS A 60 26.50 14.75 -8.67
N ASN A 61 25.71 13.80 -9.17
CA ASN A 61 26.11 12.40 -9.40
C ASN A 61 26.68 11.68 -8.15
N ASP A 62 26.30 12.14 -6.94
CA ASP A 62 26.74 11.53 -5.68
C ASP A 62 25.75 10.47 -5.17
N ILE A 63 25.68 9.35 -5.86
CA ILE A 63 24.81 8.23 -5.51
C ILE A 63 25.22 7.58 -4.19
N LYS A 64 26.53 7.53 -3.89
CA LYS A 64 27.02 6.97 -2.62
C LYS A 64 26.60 7.83 -1.44
N GLY A 65 26.70 9.15 -1.54
CA GLY A 65 26.22 10.10 -0.55
C GLY A 65 24.72 10.02 -0.34
N ALA A 66 23.94 9.89 -1.43
CA ALA A 66 22.50 9.66 -1.36
C ALA A 66 22.15 8.42 -0.55
N LYS A 67 22.79 7.27 -0.84
CA LYS A 67 22.56 6.02 -0.10
C LYS A 67 22.91 6.17 1.37
N LYS A 68 24.07 6.73 1.68
CA LYS A 68 24.50 6.99 3.07
C LYS A 68 23.49 7.86 3.82
N TYR A 69 23.04 8.95 3.20
CA TYR A 69 22.07 9.86 3.79
C TYR A 69 20.75 9.15 4.13
N ILE A 70 20.24 8.32 3.21
CA ILE A 70 19.02 7.54 3.45
C ILE A 70 19.23 6.58 4.62
N LEU A 71 20.30 5.79 4.63
CA LEU A 71 20.62 4.83 5.68
C LEU A 71 20.77 5.50 7.05
N ASP A 72 21.47 6.64 7.12
CA ASP A 72 21.63 7.40 8.37
C ASP A 72 20.29 7.92 8.93
N ASN A 73 19.35 8.30 8.06
CA ASN A 73 17.99 8.66 8.50
C ASN A 73 17.18 7.44 8.94
N LEU A 74 17.34 6.28 8.28
CA LEU A 74 16.62 5.04 8.64
C LEU A 74 17.02 4.50 10.02
N LYS A 75 18.21 4.83 10.53
CA LYS A 75 18.62 4.52 11.91
C LYS A 75 17.63 5.02 12.96
N LYS A 76 16.89 6.10 12.66
CA LYS A 76 15.83 6.58 13.57
C LYS A 76 14.69 5.57 13.71
N ILE A 77 14.42 4.74 12.70
CA ILE A 77 13.44 3.66 12.77
C ILE A 77 13.96 2.52 13.66
N SER A 78 15.22 2.13 13.47
CA SER A 78 15.85 1.07 14.29
C SER A 78 15.86 1.42 15.78
N ASN A 79 15.91 2.71 16.12
CA ASN A 79 15.89 3.19 17.50
C ASN A 79 14.48 3.21 18.13
N LEU A 80 13.42 2.86 17.38
CA LEU A 80 12.05 2.88 17.91
C LEU A 80 11.71 1.62 18.74
N GLU A 81 12.60 0.63 18.81
CA GLU A 81 12.36 -0.65 19.50
C GLU A 81 11.06 -1.36 19.08
N ILE A 82 10.62 -1.14 17.83
CA ILE A 82 9.42 -1.72 17.26
C ILE A 82 9.82 -2.86 16.33
N LYS A 83 9.08 -3.97 16.39
CA LYS A 83 9.24 -5.04 15.41
C LYS A 83 8.74 -4.56 14.04
N ILE A 84 9.64 -4.45 13.06
CA ILE A 84 9.30 -4.04 11.71
C ILE A 84 8.61 -5.22 10.99
N PRO A 85 7.36 -5.04 10.52
CA PRO A 85 6.69 -6.05 9.71
C PRO A 85 7.44 -6.29 8.39
N LYS A 86 7.45 -7.53 7.91
CA LYS A 86 8.02 -7.88 6.59
C LYS A 86 7.14 -7.43 5.41
N LYS A 87 5.94 -6.94 5.71
CA LYS A 87 4.97 -6.41 4.75
C LYS A 87 4.86 -4.90 4.86
N VAL A 88 4.94 -4.23 3.72
CA VAL A 88 4.78 -2.78 3.56
C VAL A 88 3.51 -2.46 2.81
N VAL A 89 2.80 -1.44 3.25
CA VAL A 89 1.73 -0.77 2.49
C VAL A 89 2.30 0.48 1.83
N GLY A 90 2.48 0.43 0.52
CA GLY A 90 2.97 1.55 -0.27
C GLY A 90 1.88 2.57 -0.57
N ILE A 91 2.09 3.80 -0.14
CA ILE A 91 1.20 4.95 -0.34
C ILE A 91 1.89 5.98 -1.24
N GLY A 92 1.14 6.95 -1.73
CA GLY A 92 1.66 8.11 -2.46
C GLY A 92 2.02 7.86 -3.91
N GLY A 93 2.33 8.95 -4.58
CA GLY A 93 2.47 8.99 -6.04
C GLY A 93 3.67 8.21 -6.57
N SER A 94 4.80 8.25 -5.88
CA SER A 94 6.03 7.58 -6.29
C SER A 94 5.86 6.06 -6.27
N ILE A 95 5.39 5.50 -5.15
CA ILE A 95 5.21 4.06 -5.00
C ILE A 95 4.09 3.55 -5.92
N ARG A 96 2.97 4.28 -6.02
CA ARG A 96 1.90 3.91 -6.97
C ARG A 96 2.38 3.85 -8.42
N SER A 97 3.26 4.76 -8.82
CA SER A 97 3.83 4.74 -10.16
C SER A 97 4.72 3.52 -10.38
N LEU A 98 5.57 3.18 -9.42
CA LEU A 98 6.39 1.96 -9.47
C LEU A 98 5.52 0.69 -9.50
N SER A 99 4.50 0.62 -8.65
CA SER A 99 3.58 -0.52 -8.62
C SER A 99 2.79 -0.69 -9.94
N LYS A 100 2.40 0.40 -10.61
CA LYS A 100 1.78 0.33 -11.94
C LYS A 100 2.73 -0.26 -12.99
N ILE A 101 4.01 0.07 -12.93
CA ILE A 101 5.02 -0.51 -13.81
C ILE A 101 5.15 -2.03 -13.54
N VAL A 102 5.17 -2.42 -12.27
CA VAL A 102 5.18 -3.83 -11.86
C VAL A 102 3.93 -4.56 -12.35
N MET A 103 2.74 -3.98 -12.21
CA MET A 103 1.48 -4.55 -12.72
C MET A 103 1.55 -4.80 -14.23
N THR A 104 2.04 -3.81 -14.99
CA THR A 104 2.19 -3.93 -16.45
C THR A 104 3.20 -5.01 -16.82
N LYS A 105 4.37 -5.03 -16.17
CA LYS A 105 5.40 -6.07 -16.35
C LYS A 105 4.85 -7.48 -16.12
N ASN A 106 4.04 -7.63 -15.05
CA ASN A 106 3.48 -8.91 -14.63
C ASN A 106 2.15 -9.25 -15.34
N GLN A 107 1.76 -8.46 -16.34
CA GLN A 107 0.51 -8.65 -17.10
C GLN A 107 -0.72 -8.85 -16.18
N TYR A 108 -0.78 -8.06 -15.10
CA TYR A 108 -1.89 -8.15 -14.15
C TYR A 108 -3.22 -7.79 -14.83
N PRO A 109 -4.24 -8.66 -14.78
CA PRO A 109 -5.42 -8.54 -15.64
C PRO A 109 -6.38 -7.42 -15.23
N LEU A 110 -6.24 -6.87 -14.01
CA LEU A 110 -7.13 -5.83 -13.49
C LEU A 110 -6.42 -4.47 -13.50
N ASP A 111 -7.10 -3.42 -13.97
CA ASP A 111 -6.60 -2.03 -13.82
C ASP A 111 -6.99 -1.45 -12.44
N VAL A 112 -6.76 -2.24 -11.39
CA VAL A 112 -7.01 -1.88 -9.99
C VAL A 112 -5.70 -1.98 -9.23
N LEU A 113 -5.18 -0.81 -8.84
CA LEU A 113 -3.93 -0.71 -8.10
C LEU A 113 -4.12 -1.03 -6.60
N HIS A 114 -5.28 -0.71 -6.04
CA HIS A 114 -5.58 -0.91 -4.62
C HIS A 114 -5.53 -2.39 -4.28
N GLU A 115 -4.79 -2.72 -3.22
CA GLU A 115 -4.47 -4.09 -2.80
C GLU A 115 -3.62 -4.93 -3.78
N TYR A 116 -3.09 -4.32 -4.85
CA TYR A 116 -2.10 -5.03 -5.67
C TYR A 116 -0.85 -5.34 -4.85
N MET A 117 -0.49 -6.62 -4.81
CA MET A 117 0.61 -7.14 -4.00
C MET A 117 1.69 -7.76 -4.89
N TYR A 118 2.95 -7.57 -4.49
CA TYR A 118 4.11 -8.20 -5.13
C TYR A 118 5.24 -8.46 -4.14
N LYS A 119 6.10 -9.42 -4.48
CA LYS A 119 7.28 -9.77 -3.68
C LYS A 119 8.44 -8.87 -4.07
N VAL A 120 9.13 -8.33 -3.07
CA VAL A 120 10.26 -7.42 -3.27
C VAL A 120 11.38 -8.09 -4.08
N ARG A 121 11.71 -9.35 -3.77
CA ARG A 121 12.78 -10.10 -4.46
C ARG A 121 12.60 -10.19 -5.99
N ASP A 122 11.35 -10.18 -6.46
CA ASP A 122 11.02 -10.32 -7.89
C ASP A 122 11.10 -8.98 -8.63
N GLU A 123 11.05 -7.84 -7.89
CA GLU A 123 10.93 -6.49 -8.46
C GLU A 123 12.09 -5.55 -8.13
N ILE A 124 12.94 -5.89 -7.17
CA ILE A 124 14.04 -5.02 -6.71
C ILE A 124 15.03 -4.67 -7.84
N SER A 125 15.25 -5.60 -8.78
CA SER A 125 16.08 -5.38 -9.96
C SER A 125 15.48 -4.33 -10.90
N LEU A 126 14.16 -4.32 -11.07
CA LEU A 126 13.45 -3.31 -11.85
C LEU A 126 13.58 -1.91 -11.23
N PHE A 127 13.41 -1.80 -9.91
CA PHE A 127 13.59 -0.52 -9.21
C PHE A 127 15.02 -0.01 -9.33
N ASN A 128 16.01 -0.90 -9.29
CA ASN A 128 17.39 -0.54 -9.55
C ASN A 128 17.59 0.01 -10.96
N LYS A 129 17.06 -0.66 -12.00
CA LYS A 129 17.16 -0.20 -13.39
C LYS A 129 16.52 1.19 -13.58
N ILE A 130 15.35 1.42 -12.99
CA ILE A 130 14.67 2.73 -13.04
C ILE A 130 15.53 3.80 -12.37
N SER A 131 16.13 3.51 -11.21
CA SER A 131 16.92 4.49 -10.45
C SER A 131 18.18 4.96 -11.16
N ILE A 132 18.76 4.12 -12.03
CA ILE A 132 19.98 4.42 -12.80
C ILE A 132 19.72 4.76 -14.27
N ALA A 133 18.46 4.94 -14.68
CA ALA A 133 18.09 5.31 -16.05
C ALA A 133 18.81 6.60 -16.47
N LYS A 134 19.37 6.59 -17.68
CA LYS A 134 20.21 7.70 -18.17
C LYS A 134 19.41 8.87 -18.73
N ASN A 135 18.27 8.57 -19.34
CA ASN A 135 17.43 9.54 -20.02
C ASN A 135 15.94 9.18 -19.94
N ASN A 136 15.10 10.04 -20.50
CA ASN A 136 13.65 9.84 -20.49
C ASN A 136 13.17 8.69 -21.37
N ASP A 137 13.94 8.30 -22.39
CA ASP A 137 13.57 7.18 -23.26
C ASP A 137 13.79 5.84 -22.55
N ASP A 138 14.86 5.74 -21.72
CA ASP A 138 15.01 4.62 -20.79
C ASP A 138 13.80 4.50 -19.86
N LEU A 139 13.36 5.61 -19.27
CA LEU A 139 12.20 5.64 -18.36
C LEU A 139 10.91 5.23 -19.08
N LYS A 140 10.69 5.70 -20.31
CA LYS A 140 9.55 5.27 -21.14
C LYS A 140 9.56 3.79 -21.42
N SER A 141 10.74 3.20 -21.68
CA SER A 141 10.88 1.76 -21.95
C SER A 141 10.44 0.89 -20.77
N PHE A 142 10.53 1.42 -19.54
CA PHE A 142 9.99 0.78 -18.33
C PHE A 142 8.51 1.05 -18.10
N GLY A 143 7.84 1.86 -18.96
CA GLY A 143 6.44 2.22 -18.79
C GLY A 143 6.19 3.40 -17.84
N VAL A 144 7.23 4.18 -17.51
CA VAL A 144 7.07 5.39 -16.70
C VAL A 144 6.28 6.44 -17.45
N LYS A 145 5.26 7.03 -16.83
CA LYS A 145 4.49 8.14 -17.39
C LYS A 145 5.29 9.44 -17.37
N LYS A 146 5.05 10.29 -18.38
CA LYS A 146 5.79 11.54 -18.61
C LYS A 146 5.78 12.50 -17.38
N ASP A 147 4.66 12.58 -16.69
CA ASP A 147 4.47 13.40 -15.50
C ASP A 147 5.29 12.94 -14.27
N ARG A 148 5.97 11.79 -14.38
CA ARG A 148 6.81 11.20 -13.33
C ARG A 148 8.31 11.22 -13.62
N PHE A 149 8.72 11.61 -14.82
CA PHE A 149 10.13 11.59 -15.23
C PHE A 149 11.05 12.36 -14.28
N ASP A 150 10.57 13.45 -13.68
CA ASP A 150 11.38 14.33 -12.84
C ASP A 150 11.75 13.76 -11.47
N THR A 151 11.01 12.74 -10.97
CA THR A 151 11.13 12.28 -9.59
C THR A 151 11.14 10.77 -9.43
N ILE A 152 10.87 10.01 -10.49
CA ILE A 152 10.71 8.55 -10.39
C ILE A 152 12.03 7.83 -10.11
N LYS A 153 13.15 8.35 -10.61
CA LYS A 153 14.49 7.78 -10.37
C LYS A 153 14.84 7.82 -8.90
N GLU A 154 14.70 8.99 -8.30
CA GLU A 154 14.93 9.24 -6.89
C GLU A 154 13.92 8.44 -6.05
N GLY A 155 12.65 8.40 -6.46
CA GLY A 155 11.61 7.60 -5.81
C GLY A 155 11.94 6.11 -5.81
N ALA A 156 12.37 5.56 -6.93
CA ALA A 156 12.80 4.16 -7.05
C ALA A 156 14.05 3.87 -6.19
N PHE A 157 15.00 4.80 -6.18
CA PHE A 157 16.21 4.68 -5.36
C PHE A 157 15.92 4.68 -3.87
N ILE A 158 15.10 5.64 -3.41
CA ILE A 158 14.67 5.73 -2.00
C ILE A 158 13.92 4.46 -1.62
N PHE A 159 12.91 4.09 -2.40
CA PHE A 159 12.07 2.93 -2.10
C PHE A 159 12.88 1.64 -2.04
N LYS A 160 13.70 1.37 -3.06
CA LYS A 160 14.62 0.22 -3.07
C LYS A 160 15.49 0.18 -1.81
N THR A 161 16.13 1.31 -1.46
CA THR A 161 17.03 1.39 -0.30
C THR A 161 16.29 1.10 1.01
N ILE A 162 15.05 1.60 1.17
CA ILE A 162 14.22 1.32 2.33
C ILE A 162 13.84 -0.16 2.39
N LEU A 163 13.40 -0.75 1.27
CA LEU A 163 13.00 -2.16 1.22
C LEU A 163 14.15 -3.10 1.58
N GLU A 164 15.37 -2.79 1.09
CA GLU A 164 16.59 -3.55 1.39
C GLU A 164 16.97 -3.43 2.87
N GLU A 165 17.05 -2.20 3.41
CA GLU A 165 17.50 -1.92 4.78
C GLU A 165 16.55 -2.47 5.85
N LEU A 166 15.25 -2.37 5.61
CA LEU A 166 14.23 -2.88 6.52
C LEU A 166 13.87 -4.35 6.28
N GLU A 167 14.56 -5.01 5.34
CA GLU A 167 14.35 -6.41 4.96
C GLU A 167 12.88 -6.74 4.64
N ILE A 168 12.23 -5.87 3.88
CA ILE A 168 10.83 -6.04 3.48
C ILE A 168 10.72 -7.14 2.42
N GLU A 169 9.75 -8.02 2.59
CA GLU A 169 9.51 -9.14 1.69
C GLU A 169 8.35 -8.90 0.72
N GLU A 170 7.32 -8.19 1.17
CA GLU A 170 6.10 -7.96 0.39
C GLU A 170 5.69 -6.48 0.42
N VAL A 171 5.18 -6.02 -0.72
CA VAL A 171 4.57 -4.70 -0.88
C VAL A 171 3.13 -4.87 -1.29
N VAL A 172 2.22 -4.24 -0.55
CA VAL A 172 0.82 -4.04 -0.91
C VAL A 172 0.65 -2.58 -1.30
N THR A 173 0.04 -2.31 -2.43
CA THR A 173 -0.15 -0.93 -2.89
C THR A 173 -1.49 -0.39 -2.45
N SER A 174 -1.50 0.79 -1.85
CA SER A 174 -2.73 1.48 -1.48
C SER A 174 -3.15 2.50 -2.53
N GLY A 175 -4.39 2.40 -3.01
CA GLY A 175 -5.04 3.41 -3.83
C GLY A 175 -5.47 4.64 -3.03
N VAL A 176 -5.51 4.54 -1.71
CA VAL A 176 -5.90 5.59 -0.76
C VAL A 176 -4.68 6.09 0.04
N GLY A 177 -4.81 7.24 0.68
CA GLY A 177 -3.69 7.84 1.39
C GLY A 177 -4.11 8.84 2.47
N VAL A 178 -3.29 9.86 2.68
CA VAL A 178 -3.44 10.86 3.75
C VAL A 178 -4.81 11.55 3.75
N ARG A 179 -5.36 11.89 2.57
CA ARG A 179 -6.66 12.58 2.46
C ARG A 179 -7.81 11.74 2.96
N GLU A 180 -7.88 10.49 2.49
CA GLU A 180 -8.88 9.52 2.90
C GLU A 180 -8.70 9.20 4.40
N GLY A 181 -7.46 9.07 4.87
CA GLY A 181 -7.15 8.84 6.27
C GLY A 181 -7.56 9.99 7.19
N ALA A 182 -7.37 11.23 6.78
CA ALA A 182 -7.82 12.40 7.54
C ALA A 182 -9.36 12.42 7.66
N TYR A 183 -10.07 12.13 6.57
CA TYR A 183 -11.52 12.01 6.55
C TYR A 183 -12.01 10.88 7.47
N LEU A 184 -11.40 9.68 7.36
CA LEU A 184 -11.76 8.52 8.17
C LEU A 184 -11.44 8.73 9.65
N ALA A 185 -10.34 9.40 9.98
CA ALA A 185 -9.99 9.72 11.36
C ALA A 185 -11.02 10.64 12.00
N ASP A 186 -11.62 11.56 11.24
CA ASP A 186 -12.71 12.40 11.72
C ASP A 186 -14.04 11.62 11.82
N LEU A 187 -14.42 10.95 10.73
CA LEU A 187 -15.66 10.17 10.64
C LEU A 187 -15.77 9.08 11.72
N LEU A 188 -14.66 8.38 11.96
CA LEU A 188 -14.60 7.22 12.86
C LEU A 188 -14.03 7.58 14.26
N ARG A 189 -14.06 8.85 14.65
CA ARG A 189 -13.51 9.34 15.91
C ARG A 189 -14.09 8.61 17.13
N THR A 190 -15.38 8.30 17.11
CA THR A 190 -16.09 7.62 18.21
C THR A 190 -15.88 6.10 18.24
N SER A 191 -15.33 5.51 17.17
CA SER A 191 -15.10 4.06 17.03
C SER A 191 -13.61 3.71 16.98
N ASN A 192 -12.76 4.48 17.69
CA ASN A 192 -11.30 4.31 17.68
C ASN A 192 -10.69 4.33 16.27
N HIS A 193 -11.21 5.17 15.40
CA HIS A 193 -10.80 5.34 14.00
C HIS A 193 -10.88 4.06 13.16
N LYS A 194 -11.85 3.18 13.47
CA LYS A 194 -12.06 1.92 12.74
C LYS A 194 -13.51 1.72 12.33
N PHE A 195 -13.71 1.15 11.14
CA PHE A 195 -15.01 0.59 10.77
C PHE A 195 -15.34 -0.63 11.65
N PRO A 196 -16.63 -0.94 11.86
CA PRO A 196 -17.05 -2.18 12.50
C PRO A 196 -16.48 -3.42 11.77
N GLU A 197 -16.16 -4.47 12.52
CA GLU A 197 -15.54 -5.71 11.97
C GLU A 197 -16.35 -6.37 10.84
N ASN A 198 -17.66 -6.19 10.86
CA ASN A 198 -18.57 -6.75 9.84
C ASN A 198 -18.80 -5.80 8.65
N PHE A 199 -18.12 -4.66 8.60
CA PHE A 199 -18.25 -3.67 7.53
C PHE A 199 -17.14 -3.85 6.49
N ASN A 200 -17.52 -4.31 5.30
CA ASN A 200 -16.61 -4.41 4.16
C ASN A 200 -16.80 -3.21 3.25
N VAL A 201 -15.84 -2.29 3.27
CA VAL A 201 -15.88 -1.03 2.51
C VAL A 201 -15.97 -1.28 1.00
N SER A 202 -15.22 -2.25 0.49
CA SER A 202 -15.19 -2.57 -0.94
C SER A 202 -16.55 -3.09 -1.42
N VAL A 203 -17.16 -4.00 -0.64
CA VAL A 203 -18.51 -4.51 -0.95
C VAL A 203 -19.53 -3.39 -0.89
N ARG A 204 -19.49 -2.55 0.15
CA ARG A 204 -20.41 -1.41 0.29
C ARG A 204 -20.28 -0.45 -0.89
N SER A 205 -19.06 -0.09 -1.27
CA SER A 205 -18.81 0.79 -2.42
C SER A 205 -19.37 0.23 -3.73
N LEU A 206 -19.28 -1.08 -3.95
CA LEU A 206 -19.85 -1.73 -5.14
C LEU A 206 -21.38 -1.75 -5.11
N LEU A 207 -21.98 -2.06 -3.95
CA LEU A 207 -23.44 -2.03 -3.77
C LEU A 207 -24.00 -0.63 -4.09
N ASP A 208 -23.36 0.42 -3.55
CA ASP A 208 -23.77 1.82 -3.77
C ASP A 208 -23.56 2.23 -5.23
N ARG A 209 -22.41 1.90 -5.82
CA ARG A 209 -22.06 2.27 -7.20
C ARG A 209 -23.03 1.66 -8.22
N PHE A 210 -23.42 0.42 -8.01
CA PHE A 210 -24.31 -0.31 -8.91
C PHE A 210 -25.78 -0.27 -8.47
N GLN A 211 -26.09 0.48 -7.40
CA GLN A 211 -27.45 0.64 -6.88
C GLN A 211 -28.15 -0.71 -6.60
N ILE A 212 -27.40 -1.66 -6.07
CA ILE A 212 -27.91 -3.00 -5.75
C ILE A 212 -28.87 -2.90 -4.55
N ASP A 213 -30.02 -3.58 -4.64
CA ASP A 213 -31.00 -3.62 -3.56
C ASP A 213 -30.41 -4.27 -2.30
N GLU A 214 -30.37 -3.52 -1.19
CA GLU A 214 -29.75 -3.97 0.05
C GLU A 214 -30.48 -5.18 0.68
N LYS A 215 -31.83 -5.25 0.55
CA LYS A 215 -32.61 -6.35 1.11
C LYS A 215 -32.35 -7.64 0.33
N GLN A 216 -32.33 -7.55 -0.99
CA GLN A 216 -32.01 -8.67 -1.87
C GLN A 216 -30.58 -9.15 -1.65
N SER A 217 -29.62 -8.24 -1.61
CA SER A 217 -28.21 -8.54 -1.32
C SER A 217 -28.04 -9.25 0.03
N ALA A 218 -28.68 -8.75 1.09
CA ALA A 218 -28.64 -9.38 2.41
C ALA A 218 -29.28 -10.78 2.40
N TYR A 219 -30.39 -10.95 1.72
CA TYR A 219 -31.08 -12.25 1.57
C TYR A 219 -30.19 -13.28 0.87
N LEU A 220 -29.60 -12.90 -0.27
CA LEU A 220 -28.68 -13.77 -1.02
C LEU A 220 -27.46 -14.16 -0.20
N GLY A 221 -26.82 -13.19 0.46
CA GLY A 221 -25.67 -13.45 1.32
C GLY A 221 -25.98 -14.38 2.50
N ASN A 222 -27.14 -14.21 3.14
CA ASN A 222 -27.57 -15.08 4.23
C ASN A 222 -27.88 -16.51 3.76
N ASN A 223 -28.48 -16.68 2.59
CA ASN A 223 -28.74 -18.01 2.02
C ASN A 223 -27.45 -18.69 1.59
N ALA A 224 -26.53 -17.98 0.91
CA ALA A 224 -25.22 -18.51 0.54
C ALA A 224 -24.44 -19.00 1.76
N LYS A 225 -24.48 -18.22 2.85
CA LYS A 225 -23.88 -18.61 4.13
C LYS A 225 -24.46 -19.92 4.67
N LYS A 226 -25.80 -20.03 4.73
CA LYS A 226 -26.50 -21.25 5.19
C LYS A 226 -26.17 -22.47 4.33
N ILE A 227 -26.20 -22.31 3.00
CA ILE A 227 -25.90 -23.39 2.06
C ILE A 227 -24.46 -23.88 2.25
N PHE A 228 -23.49 -22.94 2.35
CA PHE A 228 -22.10 -23.30 2.61
C PHE A 228 -21.95 -24.12 3.90
N ASP A 229 -22.59 -23.66 4.99
CA ASP A 229 -22.46 -24.29 6.32
C ASP A 229 -23.11 -25.70 6.32
N VAL A 230 -24.25 -25.85 5.68
CA VAL A 230 -24.95 -27.17 5.57
C VAL A 230 -24.17 -28.17 4.72
N LEU A 231 -23.55 -27.68 3.62
CA LEU A 231 -22.78 -28.54 2.71
C LEU A 231 -21.33 -28.75 3.15
N LYS A 232 -20.89 -28.15 4.26
CA LYS A 232 -19.52 -28.27 4.74
C LYS A 232 -18.98 -29.71 4.87
N PRO A 233 -19.77 -30.69 5.35
CA PRO A 233 -19.34 -32.09 5.39
C PRO A 233 -19.08 -32.73 4.01
N ILE A 234 -19.67 -32.16 2.94
CA ILE A 234 -19.53 -32.65 1.57
C ILE A 234 -18.33 -32.01 0.88
N HIS A 235 -18.24 -30.66 0.90
CA HIS A 235 -17.21 -29.93 0.15
C HIS A 235 -15.88 -29.81 0.90
N ASN A 236 -15.84 -29.90 2.22
CA ASN A 236 -14.63 -29.76 3.07
C ASN A 236 -13.77 -28.50 2.82
N LEU A 237 -14.37 -27.43 2.27
CA LEU A 237 -13.66 -26.19 1.96
C LEU A 237 -13.33 -25.39 3.23
N ASP A 238 -12.22 -24.63 3.18
CA ASP A 238 -11.81 -23.71 4.24
C ASP A 238 -12.82 -22.56 4.41
N ASN A 239 -12.90 -21.98 5.62
CA ASN A 239 -13.80 -20.87 5.94
C ASN A 239 -13.54 -19.61 5.10
N LYS A 240 -12.34 -19.45 4.52
CA LYS A 240 -12.06 -18.35 3.58
C LYS A 240 -13.01 -18.40 2.35
N PHE A 241 -13.34 -19.58 1.87
CA PHE A 241 -14.28 -19.74 0.74
C PHE A 241 -15.72 -19.36 1.12
N ARG A 242 -16.09 -19.52 2.39
CA ARG A 242 -17.39 -19.06 2.91
C ARG A 242 -17.54 -17.55 2.78
N SER A 243 -16.50 -16.80 3.18
CA SER A 243 -16.49 -15.33 3.07
C SER A 243 -16.56 -14.90 1.60
N LEU A 244 -15.79 -15.54 0.73
CA LEU A 244 -15.81 -15.27 -0.71
C LEU A 244 -17.18 -15.54 -1.32
N LEU A 245 -17.81 -16.68 -1.01
CA LEU A 245 -19.14 -17.02 -1.50
C LEU A 245 -20.19 -15.99 -1.05
N VAL A 246 -20.18 -15.62 0.24
CA VAL A 246 -21.12 -14.62 0.79
C VAL A 246 -20.93 -13.26 0.11
N ILE A 247 -19.68 -12.82 -0.10
CA ILE A 247 -19.40 -11.56 -0.78
C ILE A 247 -19.87 -11.60 -2.23
N SER A 248 -19.52 -12.66 -2.97
CA SER A 248 -19.93 -12.83 -4.37
C SER A 248 -21.45 -12.82 -4.53
N SER A 249 -22.17 -13.51 -3.64
CA SER A 249 -23.64 -13.57 -3.69
C SER A 249 -24.31 -12.24 -3.33
N LYS A 250 -23.67 -11.38 -2.56
CA LYS A 250 -24.17 -10.01 -2.27
C LYS A 250 -24.05 -9.08 -3.47
N LEU A 251 -23.10 -9.35 -4.36
CA LEU A 251 -22.81 -8.51 -5.53
C LEU A 251 -23.49 -8.99 -6.81
N HIS A 252 -24.22 -10.10 -6.72
CA HIS A 252 -24.99 -10.66 -7.84
C HIS A 252 -26.31 -9.92 -7.97
#